data_de30004ad37335e3d15a01ed78fa5f7c
#
_entry.id   de30004ad37335e3d15a01ed78fa5f7c
#
_cell.length_a   1.000
_cell.length_b   1.000
_cell.length_c   1.000
_cell.angle_alpha   90.00
_cell.angle_beta   90.00
_cell.angle_gamma   90.00
#
_symmetry.space_group_name_H-M   'P 1'
#
loop_
_entity.id
_entity.type
_entity.pdbx_description
1 polymer ?
#
loop_
_entity_poly.entity_id
_entity_poly.type
_entity_poly.pdbx_seq_one_letter_code
_entity_poly.pdbx_strand_id
1 'polypeptide(L)'
;MGTPFKRYHIAPVWRGENPQAGRYREFVQCDFDTIGTKSNAADIETLFIIHDLMLKIGFTDFKIRVNNRMILNGLLQLHNLESQSAAVLRALDKLAKSSPEAVIQEMQEQGGLTQQQAEQILALMTAQGTTAEILDSLESQLKGNERGTQGVLNLRELFTAVERAGIPAERVVLDTSIARGLDYYTGTIYET
;
A
#
# COMPACT_ATOMS: atom_id res chain seq x y z
N MET A 1 -23.39 14.18 14.39
CA MET A 1 -21.98 13.95 14.73
C MET A 1 -21.13 14.84 13.86
N GLY A 2 -20.09 15.51 14.45
CA GLY A 2 -19.13 16.26 13.64
C GLY A 2 -18.22 15.32 12.85
N THR A 3 -17.76 15.76 11.70
CA THR A 3 -16.75 15.06 10.89
C THR A 3 -15.46 15.89 10.88
N PRO A 4 -14.27 15.25 10.86
CA PRO A 4 -14.05 13.81 10.91
C PRO A 4 -14.39 13.19 12.28
N PHE A 5 -14.94 11.97 12.26
CA PHE A 5 -15.22 11.19 13.47
C PHE A 5 -14.15 10.09 13.62
N LYS A 6 -13.56 9.99 14.80
CA LYS A 6 -12.55 8.97 15.11
C LYS A 6 -13.11 7.97 16.10
N ARG A 7 -12.89 6.69 15.83
CA ARG A 7 -13.26 5.60 16.73
C ARG A 7 -12.12 4.60 16.85
N TYR A 8 -12.14 3.82 17.91
CA TYR A 8 -11.38 2.57 18.02
C TYR A 8 -12.28 1.45 18.52
N HIS A 9 -11.87 0.21 18.25
CA HIS A 9 -12.58 -0.98 18.67
C HIS A 9 -11.58 -2.06 19.05
N ILE A 10 -11.67 -2.58 20.26
CA ILE A 10 -10.81 -3.67 20.77
C ILE A 10 -11.76 -4.76 21.25
N ALA A 11 -11.90 -5.83 20.46
CA ALA A 11 -12.81 -6.92 20.76
C ALA A 11 -12.45 -8.20 20.00
N PRO A 12 -13.02 -9.36 20.37
CA PRO A 12 -12.93 -10.58 19.60
C PRO A 12 -13.56 -10.40 18.21
N VAL A 13 -12.87 -10.96 17.20
CA VAL A 13 -13.35 -11.06 15.82
C VAL A 13 -13.19 -12.49 15.32
N TRP A 14 -13.97 -12.85 14.29
CA TRP A 14 -13.98 -14.18 13.72
C TRP A 14 -13.70 -14.13 12.23
N ARG A 15 -12.85 -15.05 11.74
CA ARG A 15 -12.55 -15.22 10.31
C ARG A 15 -12.70 -16.68 9.91
N GLY A 16 -13.32 -16.92 8.75
CA GLY A 16 -13.54 -18.28 8.19
C GLY A 16 -12.28 -18.89 7.55
N GLU A 17 -11.10 -18.49 7.97
CA GLU A 17 -9.82 -18.96 7.43
C GLU A 17 -9.42 -20.33 7.97
N ASN A 18 -8.52 -21.03 7.26
CA ASN A 18 -7.91 -22.25 7.77
C ASN A 18 -6.94 -21.92 8.90
N PRO A 19 -7.11 -22.51 10.11
CA PRO A 19 -6.22 -22.29 11.23
C PRO A 19 -4.80 -22.80 10.94
N GLN A 20 -3.80 -22.04 11.38
CA GLN A 20 -2.39 -22.45 11.37
C GLN A 20 -1.64 -21.73 12.50
N ALA A 21 -0.36 -22.02 12.69
CA ALA A 21 0.44 -21.37 13.72
C ALA A 21 0.35 -19.83 13.60
N GLY A 22 -0.08 -19.18 14.70
CA GLY A 22 -0.27 -17.73 14.74
C GLY A 22 -1.51 -17.20 14.00
N ARG A 23 -2.36 -18.06 13.43
CA ARG A 23 -3.58 -17.68 12.73
C ARG A 23 -4.78 -18.45 13.25
N TYR A 24 -5.63 -17.75 13.97
CA TYR A 24 -6.82 -18.32 14.64
C TYR A 24 -8.09 -17.86 13.97
N ARG A 25 -9.18 -18.64 14.09
CA ARG A 25 -10.52 -18.26 13.64
C ARG A 25 -11.16 -17.21 14.53
N GLU A 26 -10.81 -17.19 15.80
CA GLU A 26 -11.21 -16.18 16.78
C GLU A 26 -9.95 -15.56 17.40
N PHE A 27 -9.88 -14.24 17.41
CA PHE A 27 -8.77 -13.48 17.98
C PHE A 27 -9.24 -12.07 18.35
N VAL A 28 -8.50 -11.37 19.20
CA VAL A 28 -8.78 -9.97 19.52
C VAL A 28 -8.14 -9.09 18.46
N GLN A 29 -8.93 -8.19 17.87
CA GLN A 29 -8.46 -7.17 16.95
C GLN A 29 -8.55 -5.81 17.61
N CYS A 30 -7.56 -4.95 17.38
CA CYS A 30 -7.55 -3.55 17.74
C CYS A 30 -7.66 -2.75 16.44
N ASP A 31 -8.81 -2.14 16.22
CA ASP A 31 -9.08 -1.28 15.07
C ASP A 31 -9.15 0.17 15.48
N PHE A 32 -8.74 1.06 14.61
CA PHE A 32 -9.07 2.48 14.72
C PHE A 32 -9.40 3.03 13.33
N ASP A 33 -10.39 3.92 13.28
CA ASP A 33 -10.87 4.49 12.04
C ASP A 33 -11.05 6.00 12.15
N THR A 34 -10.78 6.70 11.05
CA THR A 34 -11.15 8.08 10.83
C THR A 34 -12.21 8.14 9.73
N ILE A 35 -13.41 8.59 10.05
CA ILE A 35 -14.58 8.55 9.18
C ILE A 35 -15.01 9.97 8.79
N GLY A 36 -15.37 10.17 7.53
CA GLY A 36 -15.99 11.42 7.06
C GLY A 36 -14.98 12.49 6.63
N THR A 37 -13.79 12.08 6.19
CA THR A 37 -12.81 12.97 5.54
C THR A 37 -12.19 12.30 4.31
N LYS A 38 -11.78 13.12 3.36
CA LYS A 38 -10.95 12.72 2.21
C LYS A 38 -9.54 13.30 2.30
N SER A 39 -9.21 13.98 3.39
CA SER A 39 -7.92 14.60 3.60
C SER A 39 -6.84 13.53 3.80
N ASN A 40 -5.72 13.68 3.10
CA ASN A 40 -4.53 12.85 3.29
C ASN A 40 -3.95 12.94 4.71
N ALA A 41 -4.29 14.00 5.44
CA ALA A 41 -3.93 14.14 6.86
C ALA A 41 -4.43 12.96 7.72
N ALA A 42 -5.55 12.31 7.36
CA ALA A 42 -6.05 11.13 8.07
C ALA A 42 -5.14 9.90 7.84
N ASP A 43 -4.62 9.74 6.62
CA ASP A 43 -3.66 8.69 6.31
C ASP A 43 -2.33 8.93 7.03
N ILE A 44 -1.83 10.17 7.03
CA ILE A 44 -0.61 10.56 7.75
C ILE A 44 -0.76 10.32 9.26
N GLU A 45 -1.89 10.70 9.84
CA GLU A 45 -2.19 10.44 11.25
C GLU A 45 -2.20 8.94 11.56
N THR A 46 -2.74 8.12 10.66
CA THR A 46 -2.73 6.66 10.78
C THR A 46 -1.30 6.13 10.89
N LEU A 47 -0.37 6.65 10.07
CA LEU A 47 1.04 6.30 10.17
C LEU A 47 1.63 6.66 11.54
N PHE A 48 1.36 7.86 12.04
CA PHE A 48 1.86 8.28 13.35
C PHE A 48 1.29 7.43 14.49
N ILE A 49 0.01 7.05 14.42
CA ILE A 49 -0.60 6.12 15.38
C ILE A 49 0.10 4.76 15.35
N ILE A 50 0.37 4.20 14.15
CA ILE A 50 1.10 2.94 14.01
C ILE A 50 2.49 3.04 14.65
N HIS A 51 3.23 4.10 14.32
CA HIS A 51 4.57 4.33 14.85
C HIS A 51 4.57 4.42 16.39
N ASP A 52 3.71 5.26 16.96
CA ASP A 52 3.61 5.45 18.39
C ASP A 52 3.12 4.21 19.14
N LEU A 53 2.17 3.48 18.54
CA LEU A 53 1.68 2.22 19.07
C LEU A 53 2.81 1.19 19.17
N MET A 54 3.58 0.99 18.09
CA MET A 54 4.69 0.05 18.08
C MET A 54 5.71 0.36 19.17
N LEU A 55 6.08 1.64 19.34
CA LEU A 55 6.99 2.07 20.41
C LEU A 55 6.39 1.84 21.81
N LYS A 56 5.11 2.16 22.02
CA LYS A 56 4.44 2.00 23.32
C LYS A 56 4.29 0.55 23.76
N ILE A 57 4.12 -0.39 22.82
CA ILE A 57 4.07 -1.82 23.15
C ILE A 57 5.47 -2.45 23.23
N GLY A 58 6.54 -1.66 23.06
CA GLY A 58 7.92 -2.06 23.33
C GLY A 58 8.73 -2.53 22.13
N PHE A 59 8.22 -2.42 20.90
CA PHE A 59 9.01 -2.69 19.71
C PHE A 59 9.93 -1.52 19.40
N THR A 60 11.23 -1.77 19.39
CA THR A 60 12.28 -0.79 19.05
C THR A 60 12.84 -1.01 17.65
N ASP A 61 12.70 -2.21 17.10
CA ASP A 61 13.13 -2.57 15.74
C ASP A 61 11.92 -3.00 14.92
N PHE A 62 11.44 -2.08 14.06
CA PHE A 62 10.35 -2.30 13.11
C PHE A 62 10.46 -1.33 11.94
N LYS A 63 9.85 -1.68 10.83
CA LYS A 63 9.69 -0.81 9.64
C LYS A 63 8.22 -0.72 9.28
N ILE A 64 7.77 0.47 8.95
CA ILE A 64 6.46 0.74 8.37
C ILE A 64 6.67 0.91 6.87
N ARG A 65 6.23 -0.07 6.10
CA ARG A 65 6.23 -0.01 4.64
C ARG A 65 4.97 0.69 4.17
N VAL A 66 5.12 1.57 3.21
CA VAL A 66 4.03 2.44 2.73
C VAL A 66 3.94 2.36 1.21
N ASN A 67 2.72 2.27 0.70
CA ASN A 67 2.42 2.46 -0.72
C ASN A 67 1.07 3.18 -0.87
N ASN A 68 0.69 3.55 -2.08
CA ASN A 68 -0.61 4.12 -2.38
C ASN A 68 -1.26 3.42 -3.58
N ARG A 69 -2.45 2.86 -3.38
CA ARG A 69 -3.20 2.11 -4.40
C ARG A 69 -3.57 2.93 -5.63
N MET A 70 -3.66 4.25 -5.49
CA MET A 70 -3.96 5.14 -6.61
C MET A 70 -2.87 5.10 -7.68
N ILE A 71 -1.61 4.82 -7.30
CA ILE A 71 -0.46 4.71 -8.21
C ILE A 71 -0.66 3.53 -9.15
N LEU A 72 -0.86 2.33 -8.61
CA LEU A 72 -1.09 1.13 -9.43
C LEU A 72 -2.37 1.26 -10.27
N ASN A 73 -3.46 1.77 -9.67
CA ASN A 73 -4.70 1.97 -10.39
C ASN A 73 -4.53 2.98 -11.55
N GLY A 74 -3.77 4.07 -11.32
CA GLY A 74 -3.43 5.04 -12.36
C GLY A 74 -2.63 4.42 -13.50
N LEU A 75 -1.68 3.55 -13.17
CA LEU A 75 -0.89 2.83 -14.16
C LEU A 75 -1.77 1.88 -15.00
N LEU A 76 -2.65 1.12 -14.36
CA LEU A 76 -3.58 0.25 -15.06
C LEU A 76 -4.52 1.03 -15.98
N GLN A 77 -4.97 2.23 -15.57
CA GLN A 77 -5.76 3.13 -16.42
C GLN A 77 -5.00 3.59 -17.66
N LEU A 78 -3.74 3.98 -17.53
CA LEU A 78 -2.90 4.39 -18.66
C LEU A 78 -2.73 3.28 -19.71
N HIS A 79 -2.79 2.03 -19.27
CA HIS A 79 -2.68 0.86 -20.15
C HIS A 79 -4.03 0.23 -20.53
N ASN A 80 -5.18 0.84 -20.14
CA ASN A 80 -6.54 0.30 -20.33
C ASN A 80 -6.72 -1.10 -19.72
N LEU A 81 -6.15 -1.33 -18.53
CA LEU A 81 -6.10 -2.61 -17.82
C LEU A 81 -6.91 -2.60 -16.51
N GLU A 82 -7.87 -1.70 -16.34
CA GLU A 82 -8.64 -1.61 -15.08
C GLU A 82 -9.44 -2.89 -14.79
N SER A 83 -9.97 -3.52 -15.84
CA SER A 83 -10.71 -4.78 -15.69
C SER A 83 -9.83 -5.95 -15.25
N GLN A 84 -8.51 -5.86 -15.44
CA GLN A 84 -7.52 -6.85 -15.04
C GLN A 84 -6.92 -6.58 -13.66
N SER A 85 -7.31 -5.50 -12.98
CA SER A 85 -6.75 -5.06 -11.71
C SER A 85 -6.64 -6.17 -10.67
N ALA A 86 -7.70 -6.97 -10.50
CA ALA A 86 -7.71 -8.06 -9.53
C ALA A 86 -6.69 -9.19 -9.86
N ALA A 87 -6.48 -9.48 -11.14
CA ALA A 87 -5.49 -10.46 -11.57
C ALA A 87 -4.06 -9.96 -11.37
N VAL A 88 -3.79 -8.71 -11.78
CA VAL A 88 -2.49 -8.05 -11.59
C VAL A 88 -2.12 -7.99 -10.11
N LEU A 89 -3.04 -7.59 -9.26
CA LEU A 89 -2.80 -7.51 -7.81
C LEU A 89 -2.50 -8.86 -7.17
N ARG A 90 -3.22 -9.92 -7.60
CA ARG A 90 -2.96 -11.28 -7.11
C ARG A 90 -1.58 -11.78 -7.53
N ALA A 91 -1.15 -11.45 -8.74
CA ALA A 91 0.19 -11.78 -9.22
C ALA A 91 1.26 -11.03 -8.41
N LEU A 92 1.08 -9.72 -8.19
CA LEU A 92 1.99 -8.89 -7.39
C LEU A 92 2.09 -9.33 -5.93
N ASP A 93 0.99 -9.77 -5.30
CA ASP A 93 1.00 -10.28 -3.90
C ASP A 93 1.89 -11.53 -3.73
N LYS A 94 2.17 -12.24 -4.82
CA LYS A 94 3.07 -13.40 -4.83
C LYS A 94 4.54 -13.01 -4.99
N LEU A 95 4.86 -11.75 -5.31
CA LEU A 95 6.22 -11.31 -5.62
C LEU A 95 7.22 -11.62 -4.49
N ALA A 96 6.79 -11.53 -3.24
CA ALA A 96 7.62 -11.87 -2.09
C ALA A 96 7.97 -13.38 -1.98
N LYS A 97 7.29 -14.26 -2.74
CA LYS A 97 7.39 -15.72 -2.65
C LYS A 97 7.67 -16.40 -3.98
N SER A 98 7.71 -15.64 -5.08
CA SER A 98 7.85 -16.15 -6.44
C SER A 98 8.91 -15.34 -7.19
N SER A 99 9.46 -15.92 -8.28
CA SER A 99 10.39 -15.17 -9.13
C SER A 99 9.66 -14.09 -9.95
N PRO A 100 10.35 -13.03 -10.38
CA PRO A 100 9.81 -12.01 -11.27
C PRO A 100 9.17 -12.60 -12.54
N GLU A 101 9.79 -13.60 -13.12
CA GLU A 101 9.32 -14.28 -14.35
C GLU A 101 7.99 -15.00 -14.11
N ALA A 102 7.84 -15.66 -12.96
CA ALA A 102 6.59 -16.33 -12.58
C ALA A 102 5.44 -15.34 -12.37
N VAL A 103 5.75 -14.15 -11.81
CA VAL A 103 4.77 -13.06 -11.64
C VAL A 103 4.36 -12.49 -13.00
N ILE A 104 5.30 -12.27 -13.92
CA ILE A 104 5.01 -11.84 -15.30
C ILE A 104 4.12 -12.88 -16.00
N GLN A 105 4.48 -14.15 -15.93
CA GLN A 105 3.69 -15.23 -16.54
C GLN A 105 2.27 -15.26 -15.98
N GLU A 106 2.09 -15.12 -14.68
CA GLU A 106 0.77 -15.08 -14.06
C GLU A 106 -0.06 -13.86 -14.51
N MET A 107 0.56 -12.69 -14.65
CA MET A 107 -0.11 -11.51 -15.21
C MET A 107 -0.57 -11.75 -16.65
N GLN A 108 0.21 -12.46 -17.46
CA GLN A 108 -0.17 -12.83 -18.82
C GLN A 108 -1.31 -13.83 -18.84
N GLU A 109 -1.18 -14.94 -18.11
CA GLU A 109 -2.15 -16.04 -18.13
C GLU A 109 -3.50 -15.69 -17.49
N GLN A 110 -3.48 -15.01 -16.35
CA GLN A 110 -4.68 -14.69 -15.58
C GLN A 110 -5.21 -13.28 -15.84
N GLY A 111 -4.34 -12.36 -16.24
CA GLY A 111 -4.69 -10.97 -16.51
C GLY A 111 -4.83 -10.65 -18.01
N GLY A 112 -4.35 -11.52 -18.89
CA GLY A 112 -4.35 -11.26 -20.34
C GLY A 112 -3.41 -10.13 -20.77
N LEU A 113 -2.41 -9.80 -19.94
CA LEU A 113 -1.44 -8.76 -20.26
C LEU A 113 -0.46 -9.25 -21.33
N THR A 114 0.03 -8.32 -22.13
CA THR A 114 1.23 -8.57 -22.95
C THR A 114 2.46 -8.65 -22.05
N GLN A 115 3.51 -9.31 -22.52
CA GLN A 115 4.78 -9.37 -21.80
C GLN A 115 5.30 -7.98 -21.46
N GLN A 116 5.29 -7.06 -22.41
CA GLN A 116 5.74 -5.68 -22.21
C GLN A 116 4.95 -4.94 -21.12
N GLN A 117 3.63 -5.09 -21.09
CA GLN A 117 2.79 -4.50 -20.04
C GLN A 117 3.12 -5.06 -18.65
N ALA A 118 3.27 -6.39 -18.56
CA ALA A 118 3.61 -7.05 -17.30
C ALA A 118 4.99 -6.64 -16.80
N GLU A 119 5.99 -6.56 -17.67
CA GLU A 119 7.34 -6.08 -17.35
C GLU A 119 7.34 -4.62 -16.88
N GLN A 120 6.59 -3.73 -17.54
CA GLN A 120 6.48 -2.34 -17.13
C GLN A 120 5.83 -2.18 -15.75
N ILE A 121 4.74 -2.91 -15.49
CA ILE A 121 4.08 -2.91 -14.18
C ILE A 121 5.03 -3.44 -13.11
N LEU A 122 5.71 -4.54 -13.39
CA LEU A 122 6.64 -5.14 -12.43
C LEU A 122 7.83 -4.22 -12.13
N ALA A 123 8.42 -3.60 -13.15
CA ALA A 123 9.53 -2.66 -12.98
C ALA A 123 9.15 -1.48 -12.07
N LEU A 124 7.92 -0.95 -12.21
CA LEU A 124 7.42 0.10 -11.33
C LEU A 124 7.20 -0.36 -9.90
N MET A 125 6.65 -1.58 -9.75
CA MET A 125 6.36 -2.15 -8.43
C MET A 125 7.61 -2.66 -7.70
N THR A 126 8.74 -2.78 -8.40
CA THR A 126 10.04 -3.20 -7.84
C THR A 126 11.11 -2.12 -7.95
N ALA A 127 10.70 -0.87 -8.15
CA ALA A 127 11.62 0.26 -8.28
C ALA A 127 12.57 0.35 -7.07
N GLN A 128 13.86 0.54 -7.35
CA GLN A 128 14.91 0.69 -6.35
C GLN A 128 15.48 2.11 -6.39
N GLY A 129 15.90 2.61 -5.24
CA GLY A 129 16.46 3.94 -5.11
C GLY A 129 16.02 4.62 -3.82
N THR A 130 16.32 5.89 -3.69
CA THR A 130 15.80 6.73 -2.62
C THR A 130 14.30 6.99 -2.81
N THR A 131 13.59 7.30 -1.73
CA THR A 131 12.16 7.66 -1.80
C THR A 131 11.89 8.77 -2.82
N ALA A 132 12.77 9.77 -2.90
CA ALA A 132 12.63 10.88 -3.84
C ALA A 132 12.75 10.41 -5.30
N GLU A 133 13.78 9.62 -5.62
CA GLU A 133 14.00 9.08 -6.98
C GLU A 133 12.86 8.18 -7.43
N ILE A 134 12.33 7.33 -6.54
CA ILE A 134 11.18 6.48 -6.87
C ILE A 134 9.95 7.33 -7.13
N LEU A 135 9.66 8.33 -6.29
CA LEU A 135 8.50 9.22 -6.46
C LEU A 135 8.61 10.06 -7.73
N ASP A 136 9.81 10.56 -8.10
CA ASP A 136 10.05 11.30 -9.33
C ASP A 136 9.82 10.42 -10.57
N SER A 137 10.29 9.18 -10.53
CA SER A 137 10.06 8.20 -11.58
C SER A 137 8.56 7.89 -11.76
N LEU A 138 7.85 7.63 -10.65
CA LEU A 138 6.41 7.37 -10.66
C LEU A 138 5.62 8.57 -11.21
N GLU A 139 5.96 9.79 -10.79
CA GLU A 139 5.31 11.02 -11.28
C GLU A 139 5.49 11.19 -12.79
N SER A 140 6.69 10.95 -13.30
CA SER A 140 6.97 10.99 -14.73
C SER A 140 6.14 9.97 -15.52
N GLN A 141 6.03 8.74 -15.04
CA GLN A 141 5.32 7.66 -15.72
C GLN A 141 3.79 7.80 -15.63
N LEU A 142 3.28 8.42 -14.57
CA LEU A 142 1.86 8.67 -14.36
C LEU A 142 1.39 10.02 -14.92
N LYS A 143 2.25 10.71 -15.67
CA LYS A 143 1.91 12.01 -16.28
C LYS A 143 0.66 11.89 -17.15
N GLY A 144 -0.33 12.74 -16.89
CA GLY A 144 -1.61 12.74 -17.59
C GLY A 144 -2.68 11.83 -16.95
N ASN A 145 -2.33 11.06 -15.91
CA ASN A 145 -3.31 10.33 -15.11
C ASN A 145 -3.50 11.02 -13.76
N GLU A 146 -4.65 11.67 -13.58
CA GLU A 146 -4.94 12.44 -12.35
C GLU A 146 -4.91 11.56 -11.09
N ARG A 147 -5.45 10.34 -11.17
CA ARG A 147 -5.52 9.41 -10.04
C ARG A 147 -4.14 8.96 -9.58
N GLY A 148 -3.30 8.55 -10.51
CA GLY A 148 -1.93 8.12 -10.22
C GLY A 148 -1.08 9.27 -9.68
N THR A 149 -1.15 10.44 -10.31
CA THR A 149 -0.46 11.65 -9.86
C THR A 149 -0.89 12.05 -8.45
N GLN A 150 -2.19 11.99 -8.13
CA GLN A 150 -2.67 12.25 -6.77
C GLN A 150 -2.09 11.27 -5.75
N GLY A 151 -1.95 9.99 -6.11
CA GLY A 151 -1.29 8.99 -5.26
C GLY A 151 0.16 9.35 -4.94
N VAL A 152 0.91 9.83 -5.94
CA VAL A 152 2.30 10.29 -5.75
C VAL A 152 2.35 11.52 -4.83
N LEU A 153 1.47 12.50 -5.06
CA LEU A 153 1.39 13.71 -4.22
C LEU A 153 1.07 13.37 -2.76
N ASN A 154 0.15 12.43 -2.53
CA ASN A 154 -0.19 11.98 -1.18
C ASN A 154 1.02 11.35 -0.48
N LEU A 155 1.82 10.55 -1.18
CA LEU A 155 3.05 9.99 -0.62
C LEU A 155 4.11 11.05 -0.35
N ARG A 156 4.30 12.03 -1.23
CA ARG A 156 5.23 13.16 -1.00
C ARG A 156 4.86 13.93 0.26
N GLU A 157 3.59 14.26 0.43
CA GLU A 157 3.08 14.92 1.64
C GLU A 157 3.32 14.09 2.89
N LEU A 158 3.06 12.78 2.81
CA LEU A 158 3.27 11.83 3.91
C LEU A 158 4.75 11.78 4.32
N PHE A 159 5.68 11.59 3.37
CA PHE A 159 7.11 11.54 3.69
C PHE A 159 7.64 12.89 4.21
N THR A 160 7.13 14.01 3.71
CA THR A 160 7.42 15.33 4.26
C THR A 160 6.96 15.45 5.71
N ALA A 161 5.79 14.93 6.05
CA ALA A 161 5.28 14.93 7.42
C ALA A 161 6.11 14.03 8.35
N VAL A 162 6.55 12.86 7.86
CA VAL A 162 7.46 11.95 8.58
C VAL A 162 8.77 12.63 8.94
N GLU A 163 9.40 13.30 7.97
CA GLU A 163 10.64 14.06 8.17
C GLU A 163 10.45 15.17 9.20
N ARG A 164 9.40 15.98 9.07
CA ARG A 164 9.08 17.08 10.01
C ARG A 164 8.78 16.59 11.42
N ALA A 165 8.21 15.39 11.56
CA ALA A 165 7.97 14.76 12.86
C ALA A 165 9.25 14.19 13.50
N GLY A 166 10.39 14.19 12.79
CA GLY A 166 11.66 13.65 13.27
C GLY A 166 11.67 12.12 13.37
N ILE A 167 10.79 11.42 12.63
CA ILE A 167 10.81 9.97 12.56
C ILE A 167 11.99 9.55 11.68
N PRO A 168 12.87 8.62 12.14
CA PRO A 168 14.02 8.17 11.37
C PRO A 168 13.63 7.65 9.98
N ALA A 169 14.36 8.03 8.94
CA ALA A 169 14.05 7.69 7.56
C ALA A 169 14.00 6.17 7.29
N GLU A 170 14.80 5.39 8.02
CA GLU A 170 14.80 3.93 7.94
C GLU A 170 13.57 3.27 8.57
N ARG A 171 12.78 4.04 9.34
CA ARG A 171 11.57 3.57 10.00
C ARG A 171 10.36 3.52 9.08
N VAL A 172 10.25 4.47 8.14
CA VAL A 172 9.18 4.55 7.17
C VAL A 172 9.73 4.42 5.76
N VAL A 173 9.38 3.36 5.06
CA VAL A 173 9.97 2.97 3.78
C VAL A 173 8.90 2.95 2.69
N LEU A 174 9.16 3.65 1.59
CA LEU A 174 8.34 3.49 0.38
C LEU A 174 8.58 2.09 -0.20
N ASP A 175 7.52 1.32 -0.33
CA ASP A 175 7.56 -0.02 -0.90
C ASP A 175 6.42 -0.20 -1.90
N THR A 176 6.72 0.04 -3.14
CA THR A 176 5.76 -0.04 -4.24
C THR A 176 5.25 -1.47 -4.49
N SER A 177 5.95 -2.49 -3.98
CA SER A 177 5.56 -3.89 -4.12
C SER A 177 4.38 -4.30 -3.24
N ILE A 178 4.00 -3.49 -2.24
CA ILE A 178 2.83 -3.79 -1.40
C ILE A 178 1.56 -3.65 -2.24
N ALA A 179 0.93 -4.79 -2.53
CA ALA A 179 -0.28 -4.88 -3.33
C ALA A 179 -1.50 -5.40 -2.56
N ARG A 180 -1.41 -5.50 -1.22
CA ARG A 180 -2.44 -6.09 -0.35
C ARG A 180 -3.78 -5.37 -0.41
N GLY A 181 -4.83 -6.11 -0.02
CA GLY A 181 -6.19 -5.57 0.07
C GLY A 181 -6.89 -5.46 -1.27
N LEU A 182 -6.64 -6.41 -2.17
CA LEU A 182 -7.18 -6.56 -3.54
C LEU A 182 -8.18 -5.47 -3.98
N ASP A 183 -9.44 -5.55 -3.62
CA ASP A 183 -10.48 -4.59 -4.03
C ASP A 183 -10.95 -3.67 -2.90
N TYR A 184 -10.37 -3.80 -1.70
CA TYR A 184 -10.86 -3.11 -0.50
C TYR A 184 -10.19 -1.75 -0.28
N TYR A 185 -8.87 -1.66 -0.45
CA TYR A 185 -8.13 -0.42 -0.25
C TYR A 185 -8.08 0.43 -1.52
N THR A 186 -8.26 1.75 -1.39
CA THR A 186 -8.30 2.69 -2.51
C THR A 186 -7.22 3.79 -2.45
N GLY A 187 -6.62 4.01 -1.29
CA GLY A 187 -5.62 5.05 -1.01
C GLY A 187 -4.32 4.49 -0.46
N THR A 188 -3.79 5.13 0.58
CA THR A 188 -2.55 4.73 1.24
C THR A 188 -2.71 3.40 1.97
N ILE A 189 -1.70 2.54 1.87
CA ILE A 189 -1.62 1.24 2.54
C ILE A 189 -0.34 1.14 3.34
N TYR A 190 -0.43 0.44 4.48
CA TYR A 190 0.67 0.25 5.42
C TYR A 190 0.87 -1.22 5.72
N GLU A 191 2.12 -1.62 5.87
CA GLU A 191 2.53 -2.93 6.38
C GLU A 191 3.71 -2.75 7.35
N THR A 192 3.54 -3.24 8.56
CA THR A 192 4.56 -3.13 9.60
C THR A 192 5.20 -4.47 9.87
#